data_c8ee80d3e07163211195b4baca00a473
#
_entry.id   c8ee80d3e07163211195b4baca00a473
#
_cell.length_a   1.000
_cell.length_b   1.000
_cell.length_c   1.000
_cell.angle_alpha   90.00
_cell.angle_beta   90.00
_cell.angle_gamma   90.00
#
_symmetry.space_group_name_H-M   'P 1'
#
loop_
_entity.id
_entity.type
_entity.pdbx_description
1 polymer ?
#
loop_
_entity_poly.entity_id
_entity_poly.type
_entity_poly.pdbx_seq_one_letter_code
_entity_poly.pdbx_strand_id
1 'polypeptide(L)'
;MLAGPLCARTLLDLGAEVIKIEPPRPDVSRFAFPSTSGMSGYYAQQNAGKRNVSIDLNVPGARELALRLCDTADVVIENFRAGTLRFFGLDYDTLAARNPRLIYASITGYGQGGPWQGRMAYAPTVQAEAGFTANSIRHYGKVLSEPHRRPVARRRLCRTAGRDSNPCGIASAGDDGRGPVYRRGDGGDIDGGQ
;
A
#
# COMPACT_ATOMS: atom_id res chain seq x y z
N MET A 1 -3.85 3.64 3.50
CA MET A 1 -4.31 5.04 3.35
C MET A 1 -3.69 5.79 2.18
N LEU A 2 -2.41 5.61 1.80
CA LEU A 2 -1.80 6.34 0.67
C LEU A 2 -1.18 5.43 -0.37
N ALA A 3 -0.20 4.61 -0.02
CA ALA A 3 0.64 3.91 -0.99
C ALA A 3 -0.16 2.93 -1.88
N GLY A 4 -0.95 2.04 -1.28
CA GLY A 4 -1.82 1.14 -2.03
C GLY A 4 -2.87 1.87 -2.88
N PRO A 5 -3.66 2.78 -2.29
CA PRO A 5 -4.62 3.57 -3.07
C PRO A 5 -4.00 4.37 -4.21
N LEU A 6 -2.81 4.97 -4.02
CA LEU A 6 -2.12 5.71 -5.07
C LEU A 6 -1.62 4.78 -6.19
N CYS A 7 -1.09 3.61 -5.84
CA CYS A 7 -0.69 2.60 -6.81
C CYS A 7 -1.87 2.21 -7.72
N ALA A 8 -2.99 1.83 -7.10
CA ALA A 8 -4.21 1.48 -7.82
C ALA A 8 -4.78 2.67 -8.63
N ARG A 9 -4.65 3.91 -8.14
CA ARG A 9 -5.04 5.10 -8.89
C ARG A 9 -4.18 5.31 -10.14
N THR A 10 -2.88 5.09 -10.03
CA THR A 10 -1.97 5.20 -11.17
C THR A 10 -2.35 4.20 -12.28
N LEU A 11 -2.68 2.96 -11.91
CA LEU A 11 -3.16 1.97 -12.89
C LEU A 11 -4.48 2.38 -13.54
N LEU A 12 -5.41 2.94 -12.76
CA LEU A 12 -6.67 3.45 -13.27
C LEU A 12 -6.45 4.58 -14.27
N ASP A 13 -5.55 5.53 -13.96
CA ASP A 13 -5.20 6.63 -14.85
C ASP A 13 -4.52 6.16 -16.14
N LEU A 14 -3.96 4.94 -16.15
CA LEU A 14 -3.42 4.24 -17.32
C LEU A 14 -4.46 3.37 -18.04
N GLY A 15 -5.72 3.40 -17.62
CA GLY A 15 -6.83 2.70 -18.29
C GLY A 15 -7.28 1.39 -17.63
N ALA A 16 -6.73 0.99 -16.49
CA ALA A 16 -7.19 -0.19 -15.78
C ALA A 16 -8.55 0.05 -15.11
N GLU A 17 -9.40 -0.98 -15.06
CA GLU A 17 -10.58 -0.99 -14.20
C GLU A 17 -10.14 -1.33 -12.76
N VAL A 18 -10.53 -0.52 -11.81
CA VAL A 18 -10.15 -0.70 -10.41
C VAL A 18 -11.36 -0.87 -9.51
N ILE A 19 -11.43 -2.02 -8.84
CA ILE A 19 -12.42 -2.32 -7.81
C ILE A 19 -11.73 -2.18 -6.44
N LYS A 20 -12.26 -1.30 -5.60
CA LYS A 20 -11.80 -1.13 -4.23
C LYS A 20 -12.73 -1.83 -3.27
N ILE A 21 -12.20 -2.80 -2.54
CA ILE A 21 -12.92 -3.47 -1.45
C ILE A 21 -12.69 -2.69 -0.16
N GLU A 22 -13.74 -2.29 0.51
CA GLU A 22 -13.72 -1.63 1.82
C GLU A 22 -14.61 -2.38 2.82
N PRO A 23 -14.28 -2.41 4.12
CA PRO A 23 -15.20 -2.88 5.13
C PRO A 23 -16.39 -1.91 5.27
N PRO A 24 -17.52 -2.33 5.89
CA PRO A 24 -18.65 -1.44 6.18
C PRO A 24 -18.27 -0.22 7.02
N ARG A 25 -17.31 -0.38 7.93
CA ARG A 25 -16.62 0.77 8.55
C ARG A 25 -15.54 1.25 7.56
N PRO A 26 -15.80 2.35 6.86
CA PRO A 26 -15.02 2.69 5.69
C PRO A 26 -13.60 3.17 6.02
N ASP A 27 -12.77 3.29 4.96
CA ASP A 27 -11.41 3.80 5.07
C ASP A 27 -11.38 5.15 5.81
N VAL A 28 -10.54 5.24 6.83
CA VAL A 28 -10.39 6.46 7.65
C VAL A 28 -10.01 7.70 6.84
N SER A 29 -9.46 7.54 5.65
CA SER A 29 -9.18 8.64 4.74
C SER A 29 -10.44 9.36 4.24
N ARG A 30 -11.62 8.75 4.36
CA ARG A 30 -12.90 9.41 4.06
C ARG A 30 -13.21 10.56 5.01
N PHE A 31 -12.64 10.51 6.23
CA PHE A 31 -12.83 11.51 7.28
C PHE A 31 -11.65 12.50 7.40
N ALA A 32 -10.65 12.40 6.52
CA ALA A 32 -9.48 13.27 6.54
C ALA A 32 -9.83 14.69 6.06
N PHE A 33 -9.22 15.71 6.69
CA PHE A 33 -9.36 17.11 6.26
C PHE A 33 -8.39 17.46 5.12
N PRO A 34 -8.75 18.42 4.27
CA PRO A 34 -10.01 19.16 4.23
C PRO A 34 -11.16 18.33 3.64
N SER A 35 -12.39 18.56 4.14
CA SER A 35 -13.59 17.95 3.58
C SER A 35 -14.53 19.02 3.02
N THR A 36 -15.12 18.75 1.87
CA THR A 36 -16.08 19.62 1.20
C THR A 36 -17.32 18.80 0.89
N SER A 37 -18.49 19.30 1.30
CA SER A 37 -19.78 18.61 1.09
C SER A 37 -19.78 17.15 1.60
N GLY A 38 -19.15 16.91 2.76
CA GLY A 38 -19.10 15.58 3.39
C GLY A 38 -18.08 14.61 2.76
N MET A 39 -17.31 15.03 1.75
CA MET A 39 -16.29 14.22 1.12
C MET A 39 -14.89 14.76 1.45
N SER A 40 -14.01 13.88 1.91
CA SER A 40 -12.60 14.20 2.09
C SER A 40 -11.90 14.41 0.75
N GLY A 41 -11.30 15.59 0.55
CA GLY A 41 -10.47 15.86 -0.62
C GLY A 41 -9.28 14.89 -0.72
N TYR A 42 -8.75 14.46 0.41
CA TYR A 42 -7.70 13.45 0.46
C TYR A 42 -8.18 12.08 -0.06
N TYR A 43 -9.38 11.65 0.35
CA TYR A 43 -9.96 10.41 -0.14
C TYR A 43 -10.27 10.48 -1.63
N ALA A 44 -10.90 11.55 -2.07
CA ALA A 44 -11.26 11.77 -3.48
C ALA A 44 -10.00 11.73 -4.37
N GLN A 45 -8.93 12.41 -3.99
CA GLN A 45 -7.68 12.43 -4.74
C GLN A 45 -7.09 11.03 -4.97
N GLN A 46 -7.24 10.11 -4.00
CA GLN A 46 -6.67 8.77 -4.09
C GLN A 46 -7.60 7.75 -4.75
N ASN A 47 -8.90 8.03 -4.78
CA ASN A 47 -9.90 7.01 -5.12
C ASN A 47 -10.88 7.42 -6.21
N ALA A 48 -10.80 8.62 -6.76
CA ALA A 48 -11.67 9.03 -7.87
C ALA A 48 -11.54 8.05 -9.05
N GLY A 49 -12.67 7.68 -9.64
CA GLY A 49 -12.75 6.73 -10.75
C GLY A 49 -12.77 5.25 -10.38
N LYS A 50 -12.45 4.88 -9.13
CA LYS A 50 -12.54 3.49 -8.68
C LYS A 50 -13.99 3.09 -8.39
N ARG A 51 -14.34 1.87 -8.74
CA ARG A 51 -15.57 1.24 -8.23
C ARG A 51 -15.34 0.79 -6.80
N ASN A 52 -16.32 1.00 -5.94
CA ASN A 52 -16.23 0.63 -4.52
C ASN A 52 -17.24 -0.47 -4.19
N VAL A 53 -16.77 -1.49 -3.48
CA VAL A 53 -17.60 -2.57 -2.95
C VAL A 53 -17.36 -2.69 -1.46
N SER A 54 -18.44 -2.69 -0.67
CA SER A 54 -18.35 -2.89 0.77
C SER A 54 -18.47 -4.37 1.09
N ILE A 55 -17.41 -4.96 1.67
CA ILE A 55 -17.35 -6.37 2.08
C ILE A 55 -16.76 -6.45 3.49
N ASP A 56 -17.50 -7.05 4.42
CA ASP A 56 -16.96 -7.38 5.73
C ASP A 56 -16.34 -8.80 5.69
N LEU A 57 -15.04 -8.87 5.60
CA LEU A 57 -14.30 -10.13 5.57
C LEU A 57 -14.42 -10.97 6.87
N ASN A 58 -14.99 -10.42 7.93
CA ASN A 58 -15.25 -11.17 9.16
C ASN A 58 -16.54 -11.99 9.08
N VAL A 59 -17.43 -11.67 8.16
CA VAL A 59 -18.70 -12.36 7.98
C VAL A 59 -18.48 -13.64 7.17
N PRO A 60 -19.03 -14.80 7.59
CA PRO A 60 -19.03 -16.02 6.79
C PRO A 60 -19.63 -15.78 5.39
N GLY A 61 -18.98 -16.31 4.36
CA GLY A 61 -19.39 -16.12 2.96
C GLY A 61 -18.88 -14.84 2.29
N ALA A 62 -18.56 -13.79 3.04
CA ALA A 62 -18.00 -12.56 2.49
C ALA A 62 -16.59 -12.76 1.91
N ARG A 63 -15.82 -13.66 2.50
CA ARG A 63 -14.49 -14.05 1.98
C ARG A 63 -14.59 -14.72 0.62
N GLU A 64 -15.57 -15.60 0.42
CA GLU A 64 -15.79 -16.26 -0.88
C GLU A 64 -16.14 -15.22 -1.95
N LEU A 65 -16.93 -14.21 -1.63
CA LEU A 65 -17.21 -13.13 -2.55
C LEU A 65 -15.92 -12.35 -2.93
N ALA A 66 -15.04 -12.07 -1.96
CA ALA A 66 -13.77 -11.45 -2.22
C ALA A 66 -12.85 -12.35 -3.08
N LEU A 67 -12.79 -13.64 -2.81
CA LEU A 67 -12.04 -14.62 -3.61
C LEU A 67 -12.54 -14.64 -5.06
N ARG A 68 -13.85 -14.68 -5.29
CA ARG A 68 -14.43 -14.63 -6.64
C ARG A 68 -14.08 -13.35 -7.39
N LEU A 69 -13.98 -12.22 -6.72
CA LEU A 69 -13.47 -10.98 -7.33
C LEU A 69 -11.99 -11.13 -7.70
N CYS A 70 -11.18 -11.73 -6.84
CA CYS A 70 -9.76 -11.96 -7.10
C CYS A 70 -9.54 -12.98 -8.24
N ASP A 71 -10.42 -13.96 -8.44
CA ASP A 71 -10.33 -14.94 -9.54
C ASP A 71 -10.40 -14.27 -10.92
N THR A 72 -11.08 -13.13 -11.02
CA THR A 72 -11.24 -12.38 -12.26
C THR A 72 -10.27 -11.21 -12.41
N ALA A 73 -9.43 -10.97 -11.38
CA ALA A 73 -8.50 -9.87 -11.38
C ALA A 73 -7.15 -10.24 -12.01
N ASP A 74 -6.55 -9.34 -12.76
CA ASP A 74 -5.17 -9.45 -13.22
C ASP A 74 -4.18 -9.06 -12.14
N VAL A 75 -4.57 -8.08 -11.30
CA VAL A 75 -3.71 -7.51 -10.24
C VAL A 75 -4.49 -7.39 -8.94
N VAL A 76 -3.92 -7.89 -7.85
CA VAL A 76 -4.40 -7.62 -6.49
C VAL A 76 -3.37 -6.73 -5.78
N ILE A 77 -3.85 -5.62 -5.22
CA ILE A 77 -3.01 -4.67 -4.48
C ILE A 77 -3.50 -4.60 -3.04
N GLU A 78 -2.60 -4.82 -2.10
CA GLU A 78 -2.90 -4.67 -0.68
C GLU A 78 -1.87 -3.78 0.02
N ASN A 79 -2.31 -3.11 1.08
CA ASN A 79 -1.45 -2.24 1.87
C ASN A 79 -1.74 -2.40 3.37
N PHE A 80 -1.91 -3.65 3.78
CA PHE A 80 -2.08 -4.02 5.17
C PHE A 80 -0.72 -4.31 5.83
N ARG A 81 -0.74 -4.65 7.11
CA ARG A 81 0.41 -5.21 7.78
C ARG A 81 0.68 -6.62 7.26
N ALA A 82 1.95 -7.00 7.17
CA ALA A 82 2.32 -8.33 6.74
C ALA A 82 1.54 -9.42 7.49
N GLY A 83 1.03 -10.40 6.75
CA GLY A 83 0.24 -11.51 7.27
C GLY A 83 -1.26 -11.23 7.49
N THR A 84 -1.72 -9.98 7.38
CA THR A 84 -3.14 -9.65 7.60
C THR A 84 -4.05 -10.39 6.62
N LEU A 85 -3.75 -10.39 5.34
CA LEU A 85 -4.58 -11.05 4.34
C LEU A 85 -4.53 -12.57 4.42
N ARG A 86 -3.47 -13.14 4.97
CA ARG A 86 -3.39 -14.59 5.26
C ARG A 86 -4.48 -15.04 6.23
N PHE A 87 -4.79 -14.21 7.23
CA PHE A 87 -5.89 -14.50 8.16
C PHE A 87 -7.25 -14.62 7.45
N PHE A 88 -7.42 -13.91 6.35
CA PHE A 88 -8.65 -13.95 5.54
C PHE A 88 -8.58 -14.95 4.38
N GLY A 89 -7.46 -15.65 4.18
CA GLY A 89 -7.28 -16.54 3.04
C GLY A 89 -7.20 -15.80 1.70
N LEU A 90 -6.69 -14.56 1.73
CA LEU A 90 -6.49 -13.68 0.57
C LEU A 90 -5.01 -13.36 0.36
N ASP A 91 -4.12 -14.19 0.91
CA ASP A 91 -2.68 -14.10 0.70
C ASP A 91 -2.28 -14.61 -0.68
N TYR A 92 -1.04 -14.32 -1.06
CA TYR A 92 -0.51 -14.68 -2.37
C TYR A 92 -0.63 -16.17 -2.67
N ASP A 93 -0.24 -17.04 -1.72
CA ASP A 93 -0.23 -18.48 -1.94
C ASP A 93 -1.64 -19.02 -2.27
N THR A 94 -2.64 -18.52 -1.53
CA THR A 94 -4.04 -18.88 -1.75
C THR A 94 -4.55 -18.38 -3.10
N LEU A 95 -4.26 -17.13 -3.45
CA LEU A 95 -4.76 -16.52 -4.68
C LEU A 95 -4.03 -17.04 -5.92
N ALA A 96 -2.72 -17.28 -5.85
CA ALA A 96 -1.92 -17.83 -6.93
C ALA A 96 -2.33 -19.28 -7.28
N ALA A 97 -2.74 -20.06 -6.27
CA ALA A 97 -3.28 -21.39 -6.51
C ALA A 97 -4.60 -21.37 -7.32
N ARG A 98 -5.40 -20.31 -7.20
CA ARG A 98 -6.65 -20.11 -7.95
C ARG A 98 -6.41 -19.45 -9.31
N ASN A 99 -5.51 -18.47 -9.37
CA ASN A 99 -5.17 -17.77 -10.59
C ASN A 99 -3.64 -17.65 -10.72
N PRO A 100 -2.96 -18.59 -11.40
CA PRO A 100 -1.50 -18.57 -11.56
C PRO A 100 -0.94 -17.34 -12.30
N ARG A 101 -1.79 -16.63 -13.03
CA ARG A 101 -1.39 -15.41 -13.76
C ARG A 101 -1.53 -14.15 -12.93
N LEU A 102 -2.05 -14.24 -11.71
CA LEU A 102 -2.29 -13.11 -10.84
C LEU A 102 -0.99 -12.39 -10.47
N ILE A 103 -0.98 -11.09 -10.62
CA ILE A 103 0.06 -10.22 -10.06
C ILE A 103 -0.39 -9.78 -8.67
N TYR A 104 0.39 -10.10 -7.65
CA TYR A 104 0.08 -9.76 -6.27
C TYR A 104 1.05 -8.69 -5.75
N ALA A 105 0.56 -7.47 -5.55
CA ALA A 105 1.33 -6.35 -5.06
C ALA A 105 1.05 -6.10 -3.56
N SER A 106 1.94 -6.56 -2.71
CA SER A 106 1.87 -6.32 -1.28
C SER A 106 2.75 -5.13 -0.87
N ILE A 107 2.14 -4.09 -0.33
CA ILE A 107 2.82 -2.86 0.05
C ILE A 107 2.84 -2.75 1.56
N THR A 108 4.01 -2.95 2.15
CA THR A 108 4.22 -2.88 3.61
C THR A 108 5.30 -1.85 3.95
N GLY A 109 5.39 -1.50 5.22
CA GLY A 109 6.40 -0.55 5.68
C GLY A 109 7.81 -1.14 5.81
N TYR A 110 7.89 -2.45 6.12
CA TYR A 110 9.15 -3.13 6.45
C TYR A 110 9.33 -4.46 5.68
N GLY A 111 8.57 -4.66 4.61
CA GLY A 111 8.62 -5.88 3.82
C GLY A 111 7.77 -7.02 4.39
N GLN A 112 7.77 -8.16 3.70
CA GLN A 112 7.03 -9.38 4.05
C GLN A 112 7.89 -10.40 4.82
N GLY A 113 9.20 -10.21 4.85
CA GLY A 113 10.16 -11.01 5.59
C GLY A 113 11.02 -10.14 6.49
N GLY A 114 11.75 -10.77 7.37
CA GLY A 114 12.68 -10.09 8.26
C GLY A 114 12.11 -9.72 9.63
N PRO A 115 12.97 -9.25 10.54
CA PRO A 115 12.63 -9.11 11.97
C PRO A 115 11.62 -8.00 12.24
N TRP A 116 11.38 -7.10 11.30
CA TRP A 116 10.51 -5.94 11.49
C TRP A 116 9.18 -6.02 10.73
N GLN A 117 8.91 -7.13 10.03
CA GLN A 117 7.70 -7.31 9.22
C GLN A 117 6.38 -7.01 9.96
N GLY A 118 6.32 -7.31 11.27
CA GLY A 118 5.13 -7.09 12.10
C GLY A 118 4.97 -5.66 12.64
N ARG A 119 5.94 -4.76 12.39
CA ARG A 119 5.89 -3.39 12.93
C ARG A 119 4.90 -2.51 12.17
N MET A 120 4.33 -1.55 12.89
CA MET A 120 3.47 -0.53 12.30
C MET A 120 4.30 0.57 11.65
N ALA A 121 4.12 0.78 10.34
CA ALA A 121 4.84 1.76 9.56
C ALA A 121 4.04 3.06 9.38
N TYR A 122 3.69 3.72 10.47
CA TYR A 122 3.12 5.06 10.38
C TYR A 122 4.23 6.10 10.09
N ALA A 123 3.84 7.19 9.42
CA ALA A 123 4.78 8.20 8.99
C ALA A 123 5.69 8.74 10.11
N PRO A 124 5.17 9.09 11.31
CA PRO A 124 6.04 9.58 12.38
C PRO A 124 7.08 8.55 12.81
N THR A 125 6.68 7.28 12.92
CA THR A 125 7.58 6.18 13.32
C THR A 125 8.70 5.99 12.29
N VAL A 126 8.33 5.85 11.02
CA VAL A 126 9.32 5.64 9.94
C VAL A 126 10.23 6.85 9.77
N GLN A 127 9.72 8.06 9.93
CA GLN A 127 10.54 9.28 9.86
C GLN A 127 11.53 9.38 11.03
N ALA A 128 11.13 8.95 12.22
CA ALA A 128 12.02 8.94 13.38
C ALA A 128 13.13 7.88 13.21
N GLU A 129 12.77 6.65 12.82
CA GLU A 129 13.71 5.54 12.60
C GLU A 129 14.68 5.82 11.45
N ALA A 130 14.23 6.47 10.38
CA ALA A 130 15.08 6.89 9.26
C ALA A 130 15.94 8.14 9.56
N GLY A 131 15.92 8.65 10.78
CA GLY A 131 16.67 9.86 11.15
C GLY A 131 16.16 11.17 10.51
N PHE A 132 15.06 11.10 9.74
CA PHE A 132 14.51 12.28 9.07
C PHE A 132 14.07 13.38 10.05
N THR A 133 13.44 12.97 11.16
CA THR A 133 13.05 13.88 12.23
C THR A 133 14.26 14.55 12.87
N ALA A 134 15.31 13.79 13.21
CA ALA A 134 16.52 14.31 13.80
C ALA A 134 17.25 15.28 12.85
N ASN A 135 17.35 14.93 11.57
CA ASN A 135 17.96 15.79 10.57
C ASN A 135 17.15 17.08 10.34
N SER A 136 15.83 16.98 10.34
CA SER A 136 14.95 18.15 10.24
C SER A 136 15.09 19.10 11.43
N ILE A 137 15.20 18.57 12.65
CA ILE A 137 15.44 19.38 13.86
C ILE A 137 16.81 20.05 13.79
N ARG A 138 17.83 19.34 13.31
CA ARG A 138 19.18 19.89 13.17
C ARG A 138 19.23 21.05 12.18
N HIS A 139 18.52 20.97 11.06
CA HIS A 139 18.53 22.00 10.03
C HIS A 139 17.61 23.20 10.30
N TYR A 140 16.46 22.94 10.89
CA TYR A 140 15.40 23.95 11.03
C TYR A 140 15.12 24.35 12.49
N GLY A 141 15.85 23.78 13.45
CA GLY A 141 15.69 24.04 14.88
C GLY A 141 14.32 23.58 15.42
N LYS A 142 13.97 24.07 16.60
CA LYS A 142 12.75 23.68 17.32
C LYS A 142 11.43 24.05 16.62
N VAL A 143 11.47 24.86 15.58
CA VAL A 143 10.27 25.26 14.80
C VAL A 143 9.57 24.05 14.14
N LEU A 144 10.23 22.89 14.08
CA LEU A 144 9.67 21.65 13.54
C LEU A 144 9.10 20.69 14.59
N SER A 145 9.00 21.11 15.84
CA SER A 145 8.38 20.26 16.88
C SER A 145 6.86 20.05 16.72
N GLU A 146 6.23 20.67 15.71
CA GLU A 146 4.85 20.39 15.33
C GLU A 146 4.79 19.34 14.20
N PRO A 147 4.44 18.08 14.51
CA PRO A 147 4.45 16.98 13.53
C PRO A 147 3.43 17.16 12.39
N HIS A 148 2.56 18.16 12.46
CA HIS A 148 1.41 18.27 11.55
C HIS A 148 1.61 19.17 10.32
N ARG A 149 2.72 19.92 10.22
CA ARG A 149 2.86 20.92 9.15
C ARG A 149 3.54 20.50 7.85
N ARG A 150 3.97 19.22 7.66
CA ARG A 150 4.60 18.80 6.39
C ARG A 150 4.08 17.51 5.80
N PRO A 151 2.90 17.50 5.18
CA PRO A 151 2.50 16.37 4.32
C PRO A 151 3.31 16.29 3.01
N VAL A 152 4.01 17.37 2.63
CA VAL A 152 4.64 17.51 1.29
C VAL A 152 5.91 16.67 1.12
N ALA A 153 6.76 16.56 2.13
CA ALA A 153 8.02 15.78 2.03
C ALA A 153 7.75 14.27 1.87
N ARG A 154 6.73 13.75 2.52
CA ARG A 154 6.32 12.35 2.41
C ARG A 154 5.85 11.98 1.00
N ARG A 155 5.12 12.89 0.34
CA ARG A 155 4.66 12.69 -1.04
C ARG A 155 5.81 12.72 -2.05
N ARG A 156 6.82 13.56 -1.80
CA ARG A 156 8.01 13.64 -2.68
C ARG A 156 8.90 12.41 -2.53
N LEU A 157 9.13 11.90 -1.31
CA LEU A 157 9.91 10.68 -1.11
C LEU A 157 9.27 9.45 -1.77
N CYS A 158 7.95 9.29 -1.68
CA CYS A 158 7.27 8.25 -2.43
C CYS A 158 7.30 8.47 -3.96
N ARG A 159 7.32 9.74 -4.43
CA ARG A 159 7.41 10.06 -5.87
C ARG A 159 8.81 9.95 -6.44
N THR A 160 9.85 10.33 -5.69
CA THR A 160 11.25 10.26 -6.16
C THR A 160 11.83 8.87 -6.04
N ALA A 161 11.48 8.11 -5.01
CA ALA A 161 11.79 6.68 -4.97
C ALA A 161 11.14 5.90 -6.13
N GLY A 162 10.12 6.47 -6.77
CA GLY A 162 9.40 5.89 -7.90
C GLY A 162 9.96 6.15 -9.28
N ARG A 163 11.01 6.94 -9.41
CA ARG A 163 11.66 7.15 -10.72
C ARG A 163 12.81 6.18 -10.99
N ASP A 164 13.52 5.77 -9.96
CA ASP A 164 14.74 4.96 -10.11
C ASP A 164 14.63 3.54 -9.53
N SER A 165 13.63 3.31 -8.65
CA SER A 165 13.25 1.98 -8.18
C SER A 165 11.73 1.92 -8.24
N ASN A 166 11.14 1.11 -9.08
CA ASN A 166 9.71 0.92 -9.23
C ASN A 166 9.06 0.62 -7.85
N PRO A 167 8.53 1.60 -7.10
CA PRO A 167 8.05 1.38 -5.73
C PRO A 167 6.69 0.71 -5.68
N CYS A 168 6.00 0.70 -6.81
CA CYS A 168 4.90 -0.20 -7.11
C CYS A 168 5.47 -1.24 -8.07
N GLY A 169 6.20 -2.20 -7.55
CA GLY A 169 6.74 -3.27 -8.36
C GLY A 169 5.63 -4.07 -9.03
N ILE A 170 5.15 -3.55 -10.14
CA ILE A 170 4.34 -4.32 -11.08
C ILE A 170 5.36 -5.03 -11.95
N ALA A 171 5.65 -6.27 -11.62
CA ALA A 171 6.41 -7.12 -12.50
C ALA A 171 5.45 -7.75 -13.52
N SER A 172 5.87 -7.81 -14.78
CA SER A 172 5.19 -8.60 -15.80
C SER A 172 5.18 -10.08 -15.40
N ALA A 173 4.16 -10.82 -15.79
CA ALA A 173 4.15 -12.27 -15.66
C ALA A 173 5.43 -12.83 -16.30
N GLY A 174 6.17 -13.69 -15.60
CA GLY A 174 7.31 -14.40 -16.17
C GLY A 174 6.86 -15.35 -17.28
N ASP A 175 7.79 -15.73 -18.14
CA ASP A 175 7.56 -16.66 -19.25
C ASP A 175 7.04 -18.07 -18.80
N ASP A 176 7.09 -18.38 -17.52
CA ASP A 176 6.60 -19.61 -16.90
C ASP A 176 5.09 -19.60 -16.59
N GLY A 177 4.39 -18.52 -16.91
CA GLY A 177 2.95 -18.37 -16.70
C GLY A 177 2.53 -18.19 -15.24
N ARG A 178 3.46 -18.04 -14.31
CA ARG A 178 3.18 -17.69 -12.92
C ARG A 178 3.33 -16.19 -12.72
N GLY A 179 2.34 -15.58 -12.05
CA GLY A 179 2.39 -14.18 -11.67
C GLY A 179 3.52 -13.91 -10.67
N PRO A 180 4.33 -12.86 -10.86
CA PRO A 180 5.41 -12.56 -9.93
C PRO A 180 4.88 -12.02 -8.61
N VAL A 181 5.48 -12.48 -7.50
CA VAL A 181 5.32 -11.84 -6.19
C VAL A 181 6.35 -10.72 -6.09
N TYR A 182 5.88 -9.50 -6.03
CA TYR A 182 6.77 -8.40 -5.67
C TYR A 182 6.74 -8.19 -4.16
N ARG A 183 7.78 -8.66 -3.50
CA ARG A 183 8.03 -8.42 -2.08
C ARG A 183 9.07 -7.30 -1.98
N ARG A 184 8.68 -6.11 -1.59
CA ARG A 184 9.65 -5.09 -1.23
C ARG A 184 10.20 -5.44 0.16
N GLY A 185 11.47 -5.75 0.25
CA GLY A 185 12.08 -6.02 1.55
C GLY A 185 13.38 -6.82 1.55
N ASP A 186 13.88 -7.22 0.39
CA ASP A 186 15.26 -7.69 0.33
C ASP A 186 16.16 -6.45 0.33
N GLY A 187 16.31 -5.86 1.52
CA GLY A 187 17.39 -4.93 1.81
C GLY A 187 18.68 -5.68 1.54
N GLY A 188 19.25 -5.50 0.37
CA GLY A 188 20.62 -5.90 0.10
C GLY A 188 21.48 -5.34 1.23
N ASP A 189 22.29 -6.20 1.80
CA ASP A 189 23.31 -5.86 2.79
C ASP A 189 24.05 -4.62 2.30
N ILE A 190 23.90 -3.53 3.05
CA ILE A 190 24.85 -2.44 2.94
C ILE A 190 26.08 -2.97 3.67
N ASP A 191 26.92 -3.71 2.95
CA ASP A 191 28.27 -4.00 3.41
C ASP A 191 28.97 -2.67 3.67
N GLY A 192 29.12 -2.38 4.94
CA GLY A 192 30.00 -1.33 5.44
C GLY A 192 31.44 -1.70 5.13
N GLY A 193 31.91 -1.34 3.96
CA GLY A 193 33.33 -1.33 3.60
C GLY A 193 33.95 -0.03 4.08
N GLN A 194 34.87 -0.15 5.02
CA GLN A 194 35.91 0.70 5.60
C GLN A 194 36.04 2.13 5.09
#